data_fa61445ff03cf9bbc1ab6fa78f62453e
#
_entry.id   fa61445ff03cf9bbc1ab6fa78f62453e
#
_cell.length_a   1.000
_cell.length_b   1.000
_cell.length_c   1.000
_cell.angle_alpha   90.00
_cell.angle_beta   90.00
_cell.angle_gamma   90.00
#
_symmetry.space_group_name_H-M   'P 1'
#
loop_
_entity.id
_entity.type
_entity.pdbx_description
1 polymer ?
#
loop_
_entity_poly.entity_id
_entity_poly.type
_entity_poly.pdbx_seq_one_letter_code
_entity_poly.pdbx_strand_id
1 'polypeptide(L)'
;RIAHIKDGIAVTKFIHWLKKNVTRTTITELSAAEKLYQFRSEQEHFLGDSFDPIIAYGTHAVIVHYSATEATDIPLEARGMVLADTGGHYLEGTTDITRTIVLGPVTAKEKKFFTAVLRGNLNLAAAKFKYGCTGLNLDYLARGPLWELGEDYNHGTGHGVGYLLNVHEGPNSFRWKNLPGNPAPVLEEGMITSDEPGYYLENEFGIRHENLVLCKKAEKTSFGQFMCF
;
A
#
# COMPACT_ATOMS: atom_id res chain seq x y z
N ARG A 1 -15.21 -5.16 -0.62
CA ARG A 1 -15.51 -4.17 0.44
C ARG A 1 -15.60 -4.80 1.82
N ILE A 2 -16.32 -5.91 2.00
CA ILE A 2 -16.46 -6.58 3.30
C ILE A 2 -15.11 -7.04 3.84
N ALA A 3 -14.29 -7.70 3.02
CA ALA A 3 -12.93 -8.12 3.40
C ALA A 3 -12.10 -6.95 3.94
N HIS A 4 -12.13 -5.78 3.27
CA HIS A 4 -11.40 -4.59 3.71
C HIS A 4 -11.94 -3.96 5.00
N ILE A 5 -13.22 -4.15 5.33
CA ILE A 5 -13.75 -3.74 6.64
C ILE A 5 -13.18 -4.63 7.74
N LYS A 6 -13.19 -5.95 7.52
CA LYS A 6 -12.63 -6.93 8.47
C LYS A 6 -11.13 -6.71 8.66
N ASP A 7 -10.39 -6.62 7.57
CA ASP A 7 -8.95 -6.38 7.62
C ASP A 7 -8.60 -5.02 8.24
N GLY A 8 -9.36 -3.98 7.91
CA GLY A 8 -9.20 -2.66 8.51
C GLY A 8 -9.37 -2.65 10.03
N ILE A 9 -10.24 -3.51 10.58
CA ILE A 9 -10.36 -3.71 12.03
C ILE A 9 -9.07 -4.33 12.58
N ALA A 10 -8.55 -5.38 11.95
CA ALA A 10 -7.31 -6.05 12.37
C ALA A 10 -6.11 -5.10 12.32
N VAL A 11 -5.93 -4.39 11.20
CA VAL A 11 -4.84 -3.41 11.01
C VAL A 11 -4.96 -2.24 12.01
N THR A 12 -6.17 -1.76 12.29
CA THR A 12 -6.37 -0.69 13.29
C THR A 12 -6.01 -1.15 14.70
N LYS A 13 -6.42 -2.37 15.08
CA LYS A 13 -6.02 -3.00 16.36
C LYS A 13 -4.49 -3.14 16.44
N PHE A 14 -3.86 -3.58 15.34
CA PHE A 14 -2.41 -3.71 15.26
C PHE A 14 -1.68 -2.38 15.46
N ILE A 15 -2.07 -1.33 14.73
CA ILE A 15 -1.46 0.01 14.86
C ILE A 15 -1.61 0.53 16.30
N HIS A 16 -2.79 0.37 16.89
CA HIS A 16 -3.01 0.76 18.29
C HIS A 16 -2.12 -0.03 19.24
N TRP A 17 -2.08 -1.36 19.10
CA TRP A 17 -1.25 -2.24 19.93
C TRP A 17 0.23 -1.89 19.79
N LEU A 18 0.73 -1.70 18.58
CA LEU A 18 2.12 -1.38 18.29
C LEU A 18 2.54 -0.07 18.98
N LYS A 19 1.78 1.01 18.76
CA LYS A 19 2.04 2.32 19.37
C LYS A 19 2.00 2.31 20.90
N LYS A 20 1.14 1.47 21.48
CA LYS A 20 1.01 1.34 22.94
C LYS A 20 2.16 0.55 23.57
N ASN A 21 2.73 -0.41 22.86
CA ASN A 21 3.65 -1.39 23.42
C ASN A 21 5.11 -1.21 23.00
N VAL A 22 5.41 -0.47 21.93
CA VAL A 22 6.79 -0.28 21.43
C VAL A 22 7.75 0.32 22.48
N THR A 23 7.23 1.05 23.47
CA THR A 23 8.02 1.60 24.61
C THR A 23 8.02 0.69 25.84
N ARG A 24 7.30 -0.43 25.83
CA ARG A 24 7.05 -1.24 27.02
C ARG A 24 7.63 -2.64 26.96
N THR A 25 7.66 -3.19 25.76
CA THR A 25 8.16 -4.54 25.50
C THR A 25 9.01 -4.55 24.24
N THR A 26 9.95 -5.48 24.14
CA THR A 26 10.67 -5.71 22.90
C THR A 26 9.69 -6.27 21.85
N ILE A 27 9.55 -5.58 20.75
CA ILE A 27 8.78 -5.99 19.57
C ILE A 27 9.76 -6.03 18.42
N THR A 28 9.83 -7.12 17.68
CA THR A 28 10.66 -7.27 16.49
C THR A 28 9.78 -7.25 15.24
N GLU A 29 10.37 -7.18 14.06
CA GLU A 29 9.65 -7.25 12.78
C GLU A 29 8.82 -8.53 12.68
N LEU A 30 9.42 -9.70 13.02
CA LEU A 30 8.71 -10.99 13.01
C LEU A 30 7.59 -11.03 14.07
N SER A 31 7.86 -10.59 15.29
CA SER A 31 6.83 -10.60 16.34
C SER A 31 5.69 -9.63 16.06
N ALA A 32 5.95 -8.54 15.33
CA ALA A 32 4.92 -7.61 14.88
C ALA A 32 4.07 -8.23 13.77
N ALA A 33 4.68 -8.94 12.81
CA ALA A 33 3.96 -9.68 11.77
C ALA A 33 3.04 -10.74 12.38
N GLU A 34 3.56 -11.55 13.30
CA GLU A 34 2.77 -12.56 14.03
C GLU A 34 1.61 -11.93 14.79
N LYS A 35 1.81 -10.76 15.41
CA LYS A 35 0.73 -10.05 16.12
C LYS A 35 -0.37 -9.57 15.18
N LEU A 36 -0.04 -9.09 13.99
CA LEU A 36 -1.02 -8.72 12.99
C LEU A 36 -1.80 -9.95 12.51
N TYR A 37 -1.11 -11.06 12.24
CA TYR A 37 -1.76 -12.34 11.90
C TYR A 37 -2.78 -12.76 12.97
N GLN A 38 -2.45 -12.65 14.28
CA GLN A 38 -3.38 -12.93 15.37
C GLN A 38 -4.63 -12.05 15.30
N PHE A 39 -4.50 -10.73 15.03
CA PHE A 39 -5.66 -9.85 14.89
C PHE A 39 -6.51 -10.15 13.64
N ARG A 40 -5.88 -10.62 12.55
CA ARG A 40 -6.58 -11.09 11.37
C ARG A 40 -7.33 -12.39 11.62
N SER A 41 -6.72 -13.33 12.34
CA SER A 41 -7.36 -14.62 12.68
C SER A 41 -8.56 -14.51 13.61
N GLU A 42 -8.71 -13.38 14.31
CA GLU A 42 -9.93 -13.05 15.06
C GLU A 42 -11.10 -12.65 14.15
N GLN A 43 -10.86 -12.35 12.86
CA GLN A 43 -11.89 -11.93 11.93
C GLN A 43 -12.57 -13.15 11.30
N GLU A 44 -13.89 -13.07 11.20
CA GLU A 44 -14.67 -14.13 10.58
C GLU A 44 -14.25 -14.35 9.12
N HIS A 45 -14.13 -15.61 8.72
CA HIS A 45 -13.77 -16.05 7.36
C HIS A 45 -12.33 -15.67 6.92
N PHE A 46 -11.44 -15.35 7.84
CA PHE A 46 -10.02 -15.23 7.53
C PHE A 46 -9.43 -16.60 7.18
N LEU A 47 -8.69 -16.67 6.08
CA LEU A 47 -8.14 -17.92 5.53
C LEU A 47 -6.61 -17.98 5.60
N GLY A 48 -5.95 -16.84 5.78
CA GLY A 48 -4.49 -16.70 5.81
C GLY A 48 -4.04 -15.38 5.22
N ASP A 49 -2.76 -15.08 5.31
CA ASP A 49 -2.19 -13.91 4.67
C ASP A 49 -2.25 -14.03 3.14
N SER A 50 -2.46 -12.92 2.44
CA SER A 50 -2.50 -12.88 0.97
C SER A 50 -1.11 -12.90 0.35
N PHE A 51 -0.10 -12.54 1.12
CA PHE A 51 1.33 -12.64 0.82
C PHE A 51 2.13 -12.58 2.12
N ASP A 52 3.42 -12.93 2.06
CA ASP A 52 4.31 -12.84 3.21
C ASP A 52 4.38 -11.40 3.73
N PRO A 53 4.05 -11.13 5.00
CA PRO A 53 3.97 -9.78 5.52
C PRO A 53 5.32 -9.07 5.51
N ILE A 54 5.34 -7.84 5.03
CA ILE A 54 6.49 -6.95 5.06
C ILE A 54 6.34 -6.04 6.28
N ILE A 55 7.05 -6.34 7.35
CA ILE A 55 7.22 -5.43 8.48
C ILE A 55 8.68 -5.00 8.46
N ALA A 56 8.93 -3.77 8.02
CA ALA A 56 10.28 -3.29 7.77
C ALA A 56 10.57 -2.00 8.55
N TYR A 57 11.56 -2.05 9.43
CA TYR A 57 11.94 -0.93 10.28
C TYR A 57 13.25 -0.28 9.82
N GLY A 58 13.29 1.06 9.82
CA GLY A 58 14.48 1.83 9.48
C GLY A 58 15.00 1.50 8.07
N THR A 59 16.23 1.05 7.98
CA THR A 59 16.90 0.73 6.70
C THR A 59 16.33 -0.49 5.99
N HIS A 60 15.66 -1.41 6.68
CA HIS A 60 14.98 -2.55 6.03
C HIS A 60 13.83 -2.09 5.14
N ALA A 61 13.17 -0.98 5.47
CA ALA A 61 12.07 -0.43 4.69
C ALA A 61 12.50 0.10 3.30
N VAL A 62 13.80 0.19 3.01
CA VAL A 62 14.33 0.56 1.69
C VAL A 62 14.18 -0.57 0.68
N ILE A 63 14.11 -1.82 1.15
CA ILE A 63 13.92 -3.00 0.33
C ILE A 63 12.43 -3.18 0.06
N VAL A 64 12.00 -2.92 -1.18
CA VAL A 64 10.57 -2.87 -1.55
C VAL A 64 9.83 -4.17 -1.19
N HIS A 65 10.43 -5.33 -1.45
CA HIS A 65 9.91 -6.65 -1.09
C HIS A 65 10.76 -7.27 0.02
N TYR A 66 10.92 -6.55 1.13
CA TYR A 66 11.63 -7.06 2.30
C TYR A 66 10.90 -8.25 2.90
N SER A 67 11.65 -9.24 3.36
CA SER A 67 11.12 -10.35 4.16
C SER A 67 12.03 -10.57 5.35
N ALA A 68 11.50 -10.34 6.55
CA ALA A 68 12.23 -10.62 7.78
C ALA A 68 12.46 -12.12 7.95
N THR A 69 13.64 -12.48 8.39
CA THR A 69 14.03 -13.85 8.75
C THR A 69 14.60 -13.85 10.16
N GLU A 70 14.73 -15.02 10.78
CA GLU A 70 15.38 -15.11 12.10
C GLU A 70 16.78 -14.47 12.13
N ALA A 71 17.50 -14.50 10.99
CA ALA A 71 18.83 -13.92 10.88
C ALA A 71 18.84 -12.40 10.68
N THR A 72 17.76 -11.82 10.16
CA THR A 72 17.64 -10.38 9.83
C THR A 72 16.69 -9.64 10.76
N ASP A 73 15.96 -10.35 11.62
CA ASP A 73 14.96 -9.78 12.53
C ASP A 73 15.59 -8.75 13.48
N ILE A 74 15.03 -7.56 13.52
CA ILE A 74 15.50 -6.48 14.39
C ILE A 74 14.37 -5.95 15.28
N PRO A 75 14.71 -5.41 16.45
CA PRO A 75 13.74 -4.78 17.31
C PRO A 75 13.25 -3.43 16.75
N LEU A 76 11.97 -3.17 16.89
CA LEU A 76 11.36 -1.87 16.62
C LEU A 76 11.64 -0.94 17.79
N GLU A 77 12.12 0.25 17.51
CA GLU A 77 12.39 1.27 18.51
C GLU A 77 11.29 2.35 18.54
N ALA A 78 11.12 3.03 19.68
CA ALA A 78 10.18 4.14 19.82
C ALA A 78 10.70 5.42 19.17
N ARG A 79 11.16 5.31 17.91
CA ARG A 79 11.64 6.42 17.05
C ARG A 79 11.43 6.07 15.58
N GLY A 80 11.42 7.07 14.71
CA GLY A 80 11.30 6.86 13.27
C GLY A 80 9.98 6.21 12.87
N MET A 81 10.04 5.38 11.85
CA MET A 81 8.87 4.78 11.21
C MET A 81 9.11 3.28 10.94
N VAL A 82 8.02 2.51 10.96
CA VAL A 82 7.96 1.15 10.42
C VAL A 82 7.03 1.13 9.22
N LEU A 83 7.44 0.50 8.14
CA LEU A 83 6.61 0.20 6.99
C LEU A 83 5.98 -1.19 7.23
N ALA A 84 4.65 -1.25 7.21
CA ALA A 84 3.88 -2.47 7.32
C ALA A 84 3.03 -2.64 6.07
N ASP A 85 3.46 -3.54 5.19
CA ASP A 85 2.78 -3.91 3.94
C ASP A 85 2.31 -5.36 4.07
N THR A 86 1.00 -5.54 4.03
CA THR A 86 0.38 -6.80 4.45
C THR A 86 -1.01 -6.94 3.86
N GLY A 87 -1.48 -8.17 3.74
CA GLY A 87 -2.83 -8.43 3.27
C GLY A 87 -3.39 -9.74 3.81
N GLY A 88 -4.67 -9.96 3.63
CA GLY A 88 -5.36 -11.17 4.07
C GLY A 88 -6.31 -11.71 3.03
N HIS A 89 -6.39 -13.03 2.96
CA HIS A 89 -7.45 -13.75 2.26
C HIS A 89 -8.65 -13.96 3.18
N TYR A 90 -9.81 -13.59 2.69
CA TYR A 90 -11.11 -13.82 3.33
C TYR A 90 -12.04 -14.48 2.32
N LEU A 91 -13.06 -15.19 2.76
CA LEU A 91 -14.08 -15.73 1.83
C LEU A 91 -14.75 -14.63 0.98
N GLU A 92 -14.78 -13.39 1.47
CA GLU A 92 -15.40 -12.25 0.78
C GLU A 92 -14.43 -11.49 -0.16
N GLY A 93 -13.14 -11.80 -0.13
CA GLY A 93 -12.13 -11.13 -0.97
C GLY A 93 -10.73 -11.17 -0.41
N THR A 94 -9.80 -10.64 -1.18
CA THR A 94 -8.39 -10.49 -0.83
C THR A 94 -8.10 -9.03 -0.53
N THR A 95 -7.29 -8.77 0.49
CA THR A 95 -6.84 -7.42 0.86
C THR A 95 -5.35 -7.25 0.62
N ASP A 96 -4.98 -6.00 0.39
CA ASP A 96 -3.62 -5.50 0.23
C ASP A 96 -3.57 -4.09 0.82
N ILE A 97 -2.69 -3.85 1.78
CA ILE A 97 -2.65 -2.59 2.50
C ILE A 97 -1.26 -2.29 3.07
N THR A 98 -0.73 -1.13 2.73
CA THR A 98 0.49 -0.62 3.36
C THR A 98 0.21 0.57 4.25
N ARG A 99 0.82 0.59 5.43
CA ARG A 99 0.89 1.75 6.32
C ARG A 99 2.32 1.98 6.77
N THR A 100 2.81 3.19 6.55
CA THR A 100 4.02 3.66 7.22
C THR A 100 3.62 4.26 8.55
N ILE A 101 4.02 3.63 9.65
CA ILE A 101 3.56 3.93 11.01
C ILE A 101 4.68 4.65 11.76
N VAL A 102 4.40 5.87 12.24
CA VAL A 102 5.33 6.61 13.08
C VAL A 102 5.34 6.01 14.48
N LEU A 103 6.53 5.60 14.96
CA LEU A 103 6.73 4.98 16.28
C LEU A 103 7.23 5.97 17.35
N GLY A 104 7.76 7.14 16.94
CA GLY A 104 8.29 8.16 17.84
C GLY A 104 8.79 9.38 17.09
N PRO A 105 9.81 10.09 17.59
CA PRO A 105 10.36 11.27 16.91
C PRO A 105 10.81 10.95 15.49
N VAL A 106 10.44 11.82 14.54
CA VAL A 106 10.82 11.75 13.13
C VAL A 106 11.46 13.07 12.68
N THR A 107 12.37 12.99 11.73
CA THR A 107 13.09 14.12 11.15
C THR A 107 12.20 14.96 10.21
N ALA A 108 12.64 16.18 9.90
CA ALA A 108 11.98 17.01 8.90
C ALA A 108 12.00 16.36 7.50
N LYS A 109 13.06 15.61 7.18
CA LYS A 109 13.20 14.86 5.92
C LYS A 109 12.14 13.75 5.82
N GLU A 110 12.00 12.93 6.85
CA GLU A 110 10.98 11.88 6.91
C GLU A 110 9.56 12.45 6.77
N LYS A 111 9.25 13.55 7.47
CA LYS A 111 7.95 14.25 7.34
C LYS A 111 7.70 14.74 5.92
N LYS A 112 8.73 15.32 5.26
CA LYS A 112 8.64 15.83 3.90
C LYS A 112 8.25 14.70 2.92
N PHE A 113 8.97 13.58 2.95
CA PHE A 113 8.72 12.48 2.03
C PHE A 113 7.48 11.67 2.37
N PHE A 114 7.18 11.49 3.66
CA PHE A 114 5.90 10.91 4.09
C PHE A 114 4.71 11.71 3.50
N THR A 115 4.79 13.03 3.58
CA THR A 115 3.73 13.91 3.05
C THR A 115 3.67 13.87 1.52
N ALA A 116 4.81 13.83 0.82
CA ALA A 116 4.83 13.74 -0.64
C ALA A 116 4.20 12.44 -1.14
N VAL A 117 4.58 11.29 -0.55
CA VAL A 117 3.99 9.98 -0.88
C VAL A 117 2.49 9.96 -0.57
N LEU A 118 2.08 10.46 0.60
CA LEU A 118 0.66 10.54 0.97
C LEU A 118 -0.15 11.44 0.02
N ARG A 119 0.41 12.59 -0.40
CA ARG A 119 -0.23 13.43 -1.42
C ARG A 119 -0.44 12.68 -2.72
N GLY A 120 0.54 11.92 -3.17
CA GLY A 120 0.44 11.09 -4.36
C GLY A 120 -0.69 10.07 -4.27
N ASN A 121 -0.73 9.29 -3.19
CA ASN A 121 -1.79 8.32 -2.93
C ASN A 121 -3.18 9.00 -2.92
N LEU A 122 -3.35 10.09 -2.18
CA LEU A 122 -4.63 10.79 -2.11
C LEU A 122 -5.05 11.43 -3.44
N ASN A 123 -4.10 11.96 -4.23
CA ASN A 123 -4.39 12.53 -5.55
C ASN A 123 -4.93 11.46 -6.51
N LEU A 124 -4.31 10.27 -6.52
CA LEU A 124 -4.76 9.17 -7.36
C LEU A 124 -6.11 8.62 -6.89
N ALA A 125 -6.28 8.39 -5.59
CA ALA A 125 -7.54 7.93 -5.01
C ALA A 125 -8.73 8.89 -5.25
N ALA A 126 -8.46 10.20 -5.35
CA ALA A 126 -9.47 11.21 -5.62
C ALA A 126 -9.69 11.48 -7.12
N ALA A 127 -9.06 10.73 -8.02
CA ALA A 127 -9.09 10.98 -9.44
C ALA A 127 -10.49 10.82 -10.03
N LYS A 128 -10.87 11.79 -10.85
CA LYS A 128 -11.99 11.74 -11.78
C LYS A 128 -11.43 11.85 -13.18
N PHE A 129 -11.77 10.93 -14.05
CA PHE A 129 -11.15 10.82 -15.37
C PHE A 129 -12.16 10.40 -16.43
N LYS A 130 -11.84 10.68 -17.69
CA LYS A 130 -12.69 10.32 -18.82
C LYS A 130 -12.56 8.82 -19.11
N TYR A 131 -13.67 8.14 -19.39
CA TYR A 131 -13.64 6.77 -19.87
C TYR A 131 -12.74 6.64 -21.12
N GLY A 132 -11.96 5.60 -21.15
CA GLY A 132 -10.90 5.36 -22.13
C GLY A 132 -9.49 5.63 -21.58
N CYS A 133 -9.36 6.22 -20.40
CA CYS A 133 -8.08 6.31 -19.71
C CYS A 133 -7.62 4.91 -19.25
N THR A 134 -6.31 4.73 -19.28
CA THR A 134 -5.59 3.58 -18.72
C THR A 134 -4.87 4.02 -17.46
N GLY A 135 -4.29 3.07 -16.72
CA GLY A 135 -3.45 3.41 -15.57
C GLY A 135 -2.24 4.28 -15.92
N LEU A 136 -1.74 4.20 -17.17
CA LEU A 136 -0.68 5.07 -17.68
C LEU A 136 -1.05 6.56 -17.62
N ASN A 137 -2.31 6.90 -17.91
CA ASN A 137 -2.77 8.28 -17.88
C ASN A 137 -2.86 8.86 -16.48
N LEU A 138 -3.01 8.01 -15.46
CA LEU A 138 -3.30 8.41 -14.09
C LEU A 138 -2.10 8.31 -13.16
N ASP A 139 -1.09 7.52 -13.50
CA ASP A 139 0.09 7.27 -12.67
C ASP A 139 0.80 8.55 -12.22
N TYR A 140 0.82 9.58 -13.07
CA TYR A 140 1.38 10.89 -12.74
C TYR A 140 0.74 11.53 -11.48
N LEU A 141 -0.52 11.25 -11.19
CA LEU A 141 -1.19 11.78 -9.99
C LEU A 141 -0.50 11.31 -8.71
N ALA A 142 -0.01 10.08 -8.72
CA ALA A 142 0.75 9.52 -7.61
C ALA A 142 2.21 9.98 -7.59
N ARG A 143 2.89 10.03 -8.75
CA ARG A 143 4.32 10.39 -8.84
C ARG A 143 4.59 11.88 -8.79
N GLY A 144 3.65 12.71 -9.25
CA GLY A 144 3.83 14.15 -9.39
C GLY A 144 4.42 14.83 -8.16
N PRO A 145 3.92 14.59 -6.93
CA PRO A 145 4.47 15.19 -5.73
C PRO A 145 5.94 14.83 -5.42
N LEU A 146 6.42 13.65 -5.87
CA LEU A 146 7.83 13.27 -5.76
C LEU A 146 8.65 13.89 -6.90
N TRP A 147 8.13 13.89 -8.12
CA TRP A 147 8.80 14.51 -9.28
C TRP A 147 8.99 16.03 -9.10
N GLU A 148 8.07 16.72 -8.42
CA GLU A 148 8.26 18.12 -7.99
C GLU A 148 9.50 18.31 -7.10
N LEU A 149 9.93 17.24 -6.41
CA LEU A 149 11.12 17.23 -5.54
C LEU A 149 12.38 16.68 -6.25
N GLY A 150 12.27 16.27 -7.52
CA GLY A 150 13.33 15.61 -8.26
C GLY A 150 13.55 14.14 -7.86
N GLU A 151 12.56 13.51 -7.23
CA GLU A 151 12.61 12.16 -6.67
C GLU A 151 11.59 11.24 -7.36
N ASP A 152 11.79 9.93 -7.25
CA ASP A 152 10.89 8.92 -7.81
C ASP A 152 10.99 7.59 -7.04
N TYR A 153 10.21 6.59 -7.46
CA TYR A 153 10.30 5.19 -7.05
C TYR A 153 10.32 4.27 -8.27
N ASN A 154 10.96 3.10 -8.14
CA ASN A 154 11.27 2.21 -9.25
C ASN A 154 10.27 1.06 -9.48
N HIS A 155 9.21 0.97 -8.67
CA HIS A 155 8.15 -0.03 -8.87
C HIS A 155 6.91 0.56 -9.55
N GLY A 156 5.94 -0.27 -9.92
CA GLY A 156 4.63 0.21 -10.39
C GLY A 156 3.88 0.89 -9.26
N THR A 157 3.05 1.88 -9.59
CA THR A 157 2.21 2.55 -8.59
C THR A 157 1.05 1.66 -8.14
N GLY A 158 0.71 0.63 -8.91
CA GLY A 158 -0.34 -0.29 -8.53
C GLY A 158 -0.60 -1.40 -9.53
N HIS A 159 -1.30 -2.41 -9.07
CA HIS A 159 -1.63 -3.64 -9.79
C HIS A 159 -3.09 -4.04 -9.53
N GLY A 160 -3.67 -4.85 -10.40
CA GLY A 160 -4.94 -5.51 -10.13
C GLY A 160 -4.79 -6.53 -9.00
N VAL A 161 -5.86 -6.78 -8.28
CA VAL A 161 -5.87 -7.65 -7.09
C VAL A 161 -6.70 -8.90 -7.36
N GLY A 162 -6.08 -10.06 -7.15
CA GLY A 162 -6.70 -11.37 -7.31
C GLY A 162 -7.62 -11.75 -6.15
N TYR A 163 -8.28 -12.88 -6.31
CA TYR A 163 -9.14 -13.48 -5.30
C TYR A 163 -8.61 -14.87 -4.91
N LEU A 164 -8.15 -15.02 -3.68
CA LEU A 164 -7.66 -16.28 -3.08
C LEU A 164 -6.49 -16.97 -3.81
N LEU A 165 -5.90 -16.41 -4.84
CA LEU A 165 -4.82 -17.02 -5.61
C LEU A 165 -3.55 -16.19 -5.53
N ASN A 166 -3.53 -15.06 -6.19
CA ASN A 166 -2.43 -14.11 -6.15
C ASN A 166 -2.94 -12.72 -5.79
N VAL A 167 -2.22 -12.01 -4.92
CA VAL A 167 -2.50 -10.61 -4.65
C VAL A 167 -2.27 -9.77 -5.91
N HIS A 168 -1.20 -10.04 -6.65
CA HIS A 168 -0.93 -9.42 -7.94
C HIS A 168 -1.67 -10.16 -9.07
N GLU A 169 -2.75 -9.60 -9.57
CA GLU A 169 -3.51 -10.14 -10.70
C GLU A 169 -3.93 -9.04 -11.67
N GLY A 170 -3.52 -9.20 -12.95
CA GLY A 170 -3.92 -8.27 -13.99
C GLY A 170 -5.40 -8.36 -14.36
N PRO A 171 -5.84 -7.60 -15.40
CA PRO A 171 -4.98 -6.91 -16.36
C PRO A 171 -4.59 -5.47 -15.98
N ASN A 172 -5.31 -4.83 -15.05
CA ASN A 172 -5.15 -3.41 -14.71
C ASN A 172 -3.91 -3.14 -13.83
N SER A 173 -3.34 -1.97 -14.01
CA SER A 173 -2.19 -1.49 -13.22
C SER A 173 -2.06 0.02 -13.35
N PHE A 174 -1.35 0.65 -12.39
CA PHE A 174 -0.85 2.02 -12.54
C PHE A 174 0.65 1.98 -12.77
N ARG A 175 1.11 2.51 -13.91
CA ARG A 175 2.52 2.58 -14.29
C ARG A 175 2.77 3.79 -15.18
N TRP A 176 3.89 4.49 -14.99
CA TRP A 176 4.25 5.65 -15.79
C TRP A 176 4.66 5.32 -17.24
N LYS A 177 4.93 4.05 -17.53
CA LYS A 177 5.24 3.53 -18.87
C LYS A 177 4.64 2.15 -19.07
N ASN A 178 4.31 1.81 -20.31
CA ASN A 178 3.88 0.46 -20.66
C ASN A 178 5.03 -0.54 -20.53
N LEU A 179 4.72 -1.74 -20.12
CA LEU A 179 5.65 -2.88 -20.23
C LEU A 179 5.70 -3.34 -21.69
N PRO A 180 6.86 -3.75 -22.19
CA PRO A 180 6.98 -4.30 -23.54
C PRO A 180 6.01 -5.47 -23.76
N GLY A 181 5.22 -5.37 -24.84
CA GLY A 181 4.25 -6.42 -25.21
C GLY A 181 2.99 -6.49 -24.33
N ASN A 182 2.86 -5.63 -23.32
CA ASN A 182 1.70 -5.60 -22.42
C ASN A 182 1.20 -4.16 -22.21
N PRO A 183 0.43 -3.60 -23.15
CA PRO A 183 -0.15 -2.28 -22.99
C PRO A 183 -1.17 -2.26 -21.84
N ALA A 184 -1.19 -1.16 -21.10
CA ALA A 184 -2.18 -1.00 -20.03
C ALA A 184 -3.62 -0.99 -20.60
N PRO A 185 -4.53 -1.78 -20.05
CA PRO A 185 -5.93 -1.78 -20.50
C PRO A 185 -6.65 -0.50 -20.09
N VAL A 186 -7.77 -0.22 -20.74
CA VAL A 186 -8.71 0.80 -20.30
C VAL A 186 -9.26 0.41 -18.93
N LEU A 187 -9.37 1.38 -18.03
CA LEU A 187 -9.95 1.17 -16.71
C LEU A 187 -11.47 1.06 -16.81
N GLU A 188 -11.98 -0.12 -16.45
CA GLU A 188 -13.40 -0.47 -16.52
C GLU A 188 -14.05 -0.45 -15.14
N GLU A 189 -15.37 -0.24 -15.12
CA GLU A 189 -16.18 -0.34 -13.89
C GLU A 189 -16.01 -1.69 -13.23
N GLY A 190 -15.76 -1.71 -11.94
CA GLY A 190 -15.55 -2.92 -11.14
C GLY A 190 -14.09 -3.34 -11.00
N MET A 191 -13.16 -2.77 -11.78
CA MET A 191 -11.73 -3.04 -11.58
C MET A 191 -11.26 -2.53 -10.23
N ILE A 192 -10.54 -3.38 -9.51
CA ILE A 192 -9.85 -3.06 -8.26
C ILE A 192 -8.37 -2.97 -8.56
N THR A 193 -7.72 -1.89 -8.14
CA THR A 193 -6.29 -1.64 -8.38
C THR A 193 -5.65 -1.13 -7.10
N SER A 194 -4.45 -1.59 -6.75
CA SER A 194 -3.68 -0.97 -5.66
C SER A 194 -3.23 0.44 -6.05
N ASP A 195 -3.14 1.31 -5.07
CA ASP A 195 -2.63 2.68 -5.16
C ASP A 195 -1.57 2.82 -4.07
N GLU A 196 -0.31 2.52 -4.42
CA GLU A 196 0.80 2.25 -3.50
C GLU A 196 2.09 3.04 -3.84
N PRO A 197 2.05 4.35 -4.02
CA PRO A 197 3.27 5.12 -4.19
C PRO A 197 4.21 4.96 -3.01
N GLY A 198 5.51 5.02 -3.27
CA GLY A 198 6.53 4.89 -2.24
C GLY A 198 7.70 5.84 -2.42
N TYR A 199 8.58 5.90 -1.43
CA TYR A 199 9.87 6.56 -1.48
C TYR A 199 10.88 5.79 -0.63
N TYR A 200 12.04 5.51 -1.18
CA TYR A 200 13.03 4.63 -0.56
C TYR A 200 14.41 5.30 -0.62
N LEU A 201 14.91 5.73 0.53
CA LEU A 201 16.19 6.38 0.63
C LEU A 201 17.22 5.43 1.21
N GLU A 202 18.16 5.03 0.36
CA GLU A 202 19.19 4.06 0.70
C GLU A 202 19.89 4.41 2.02
N ASN A 203 20.07 3.41 2.89
CA ASN A 203 20.65 3.49 4.24
C ASN A 203 19.90 4.40 5.24
N GLU A 204 18.69 4.86 4.91
CA GLU A 204 17.93 5.72 5.82
C GLU A 204 16.54 5.15 6.13
N PHE A 205 15.58 5.27 5.22
CA PHE A 205 14.18 4.84 5.46
C PHE A 205 13.42 4.56 4.16
N GLY A 206 12.35 3.79 4.27
CA GLY A 206 11.36 3.59 3.22
C GLY A 206 9.97 4.02 3.68
N ILE A 207 9.17 4.50 2.74
CA ILE A 207 7.79 4.93 2.94
C ILE A 207 6.95 4.36 1.81
N ARG A 208 5.81 3.74 2.14
CA ARG A 208 4.75 3.37 1.20
C ARG A 208 3.40 3.59 1.88
N HIS A 209 2.46 4.16 1.15
CA HIS A 209 1.07 4.26 1.57
C HIS A 209 0.22 3.60 0.53
N GLU A 210 -0.67 2.73 0.94
CA GLU A 210 -1.46 1.94 0.03
C GLU A 210 -2.91 1.80 0.45
N ASN A 211 -3.77 1.93 -0.53
CA ASN A 211 -5.16 1.49 -0.48
C ASN A 211 -5.52 0.79 -1.79
N LEU A 212 -6.56 -0.02 -1.78
CA LEU A 212 -7.17 -0.49 -3.01
C LEU A 212 -8.25 0.50 -3.46
N VAL A 213 -8.22 0.87 -4.74
CA VAL A 213 -9.23 1.74 -5.35
C VAL A 213 -10.15 0.92 -6.25
N LEU A 214 -11.45 1.26 -6.25
CA LEU A 214 -12.48 0.60 -7.05
C LEU A 214 -12.96 1.55 -8.14
N CYS A 215 -12.70 1.22 -9.41
CA CYS A 215 -13.17 2.00 -10.55
C CYS A 215 -14.70 1.96 -10.66
N LYS A 216 -15.33 3.13 -10.77
CA LYS A 216 -16.77 3.32 -10.86
C LYS A 216 -17.13 4.34 -11.93
N LYS A 217 -18.35 4.24 -12.48
CA LYS A 217 -18.94 5.34 -13.24
C LYS A 217 -19.24 6.51 -12.32
N ALA A 218 -18.78 7.70 -12.70
CA ALA A 218 -19.12 8.96 -12.05
C ALA A 218 -20.35 9.58 -12.74
N GLU A 219 -20.13 10.37 -13.78
CA GLU A 219 -21.19 11.07 -14.49
C GLU A 219 -21.02 10.96 -16.02
N LYS A 220 -22.12 11.15 -16.73
CA LYS A 220 -22.12 11.27 -18.20
C LYS A 220 -22.46 12.71 -18.60
N THR A 221 -21.63 13.33 -19.42
CA THR A 221 -21.80 14.69 -19.95
C THR A 221 -21.81 14.68 -21.46
N SER A 222 -21.93 15.85 -22.08
CA SER A 222 -21.78 16.04 -23.55
C SER A 222 -20.37 15.61 -24.04
N PHE A 223 -19.37 15.55 -23.15
CA PHE A 223 -18.01 15.11 -23.44
C PHE A 223 -17.79 13.60 -23.28
N GLY A 224 -18.82 12.84 -22.88
CA GLY A 224 -18.78 11.39 -22.69
C GLY A 224 -18.93 10.96 -21.24
N GLN A 225 -18.62 9.69 -20.99
CA GLN A 225 -18.64 9.08 -19.65
C GLN A 225 -17.38 9.47 -18.86
N PHE A 226 -17.56 9.86 -17.62
CA PHE A 226 -16.49 10.02 -16.63
C PHE A 226 -16.51 8.87 -15.62
N MET A 227 -15.33 8.53 -15.13
CA MET A 227 -15.06 7.50 -14.13
C MET A 227 -14.42 8.14 -12.90
N CYS A 228 -14.45 7.44 -11.76
CA CYS A 228 -13.75 7.82 -10.52
C CYS A 228 -13.34 6.55 -9.72
N PHE A 229 -12.58 6.75 -8.68
CA PHE A 229 -12.29 5.71 -7.70
C PHE A 229 -13.08 5.88 -6.39
#